data_ddbf21be921d469a5485bae566fbe128
#
_entry.id   ddbf21be921d469a5485bae566fbe128
#
_cell.length_a   1.000
_cell.length_b   1.000
_cell.length_c   1.000
_cell.angle_alpha   90.00
_cell.angle_beta   90.00
_cell.angle_gamma   90.00
#
_symmetry.space_group_name_H-M   'P 1'
#
loop_
_entity.id
_entity.type
_entity.pdbx_description
1 polymer ?
#
loop_
_entity_poly.entity_id
_entity_poly.type
_entity_poly.pdbx_seq_one_letter_code
_entity_poly.pdbx_strand_id
1 'polypeptide(L)'
;GHVLYAQDEGGDENWHVYSVDLATNQARDLTPMKGVQARIVQASPKKPKELLVGINDRDKKWHDVHRVDLTTGKLTMVEKNEGKASYLADGELALRFALESAKGGGYSMLQKQGKRWLKYASIPFEDTRNTNLVTLDSSGKELYWTTSVGRDKSVLERVELPGKKTTILAESAKADVLGVFTHPLTHKPRAASSEQLRQEWTVIDPSIKADFDALEDVAPGDFQVTSQSLDDQRWIVAYSLDTSATRYYLWDRKAKRARLLMNERPELDKYQLAKMHPALIAARDGLALPSYLTLPRERSLDASERADKTSP
;
A
#
# COMPACT_ATOMS: atom_id res chain seq x y z
N GLY A 1 23.54 -5.13 -4.22
CA GLY A 1 22.15 -4.67 -4.10
C GLY A 1 22.08 -3.19 -3.79
N HIS A 2 20.92 -2.57 -3.98
CA HIS A 2 20.72 -1.15 -3.72
C HIS A 2 19.53 -0.93 -2.79
N VAL A 3 19.64 0.06 -1.90
CA VAL A 3 18.49 0.67 -1.22
C VAL A 3 18.08 1.89 -2.04
N LEU A 4 16.77 2.02 -2.29
CA LEU A 4 16.19 3.17 -3.00
C LEU A 4 15.40 4.01 -2.00
N TYR A 5 15.54 5.33 -2.08
CA TYR A 5 14.76 6.26 -1.26
C TYR A 5 14.48 7.56 -2.01
N ALA A 6 13.47 8.28 -1.55
CA ALA A 6 13.20 9.64 -2.04
C ALA A 6 13.50 10.63 -0.92
N GLN A 7 14.08 11.77 -1.27
CA GLN A 7 14.40 12.85 -0.34
C GLN A 7 14.31 14.19 -1.06
N ASP A 8 13.79 15.19 -0.37
CA ASP A 8 13.83 16.60 -0.78
C ASP A 8 14.96 17.36 -0.05
N GLU A 9 15.18 18.59 -0.40
CA GLU A 9 16.18 19.44 0.25
C GLU A 9 15.49 20.52 1.08
N GLY A 10 15.56 20.36 2.40
CA GLY A 10 15.07 21.37 3.34
C GLY A 10 13.55 21.59 3.36
N GLY A 11 12.76 20.63 2.87
CA GLY A 11 11.29 20.73 2.84
C GLY A 11 10.75 21.47 1.60
N ASP A 12 11.52 21.54 0.52
CA ASP A 12 11.12 22.20 -0.73
C ASP A 12 10.18 21.37 -1.61
N GLU A 13 9.90 20.10 -1.19
CA GLU A 13 9.08 19.13 -1.90
C GLU A 13 9.54 18.77 -3.32
N ASN A 14 10.74 19.19 -3.71
CA ASN A 14 11.39 18.75 -4.93
C ASN A 14 12.11 17.42 -4.67
N TRP A 15 11.32 16.36 -4.53
CA TRP A 15 11.83 15.05 -4.21
C TRP A 15 12.73 14.49 -5.29
N HIS A 16 13.94 14.07 -4.93
CA HIS A 16 14.83 13.31 -5.78
C HIS A 16 14.82 11.83 -5.38
N VAL A 17 15.06 10.95 -6.33
CA VAL A 17 15.23 9.51 -6.10
C VAL A 17 16.71 9.19 -5.99
N TYR A 18 17.09 8.58 -4.89
CA TYR A 18 18.46 8.17 -4.59
C TYR A 18 18.61 6.66 -4.56
N SER A 19 19.80 6.17 -4.86
CA SER A 19 20.21 4.79 -4.59
C SER A 19 21.45 4.76 -3.71
N VAL A 20 21.47 3.80 -2.75
CA VAL A 20 22.68 3.46 -2.00
C VAL A 20 23.13 2.07 -2.41
N ASP A 21 24.34 1.91 -2.88
CA ASP A 21 24.93 0.61 -3.13
C ASP A 21 25.33 -0.03 -1.80
N LEU A 22 24.76 -1.18 -1.49
CA LEU A 22 25.01 -1.89 -0.22
C LEU A 22 26.41 -2.49 -0.09
N ALA A 23 27.17 -2.63 -1.17
CA ALA A 23 28.54 -3.12 -1.13
C ALA A 23 29.54 -1.99 -0.82
N THR A 24 29.27 -0.77 -1.30
CA THR A 24 30.19 0.36 -1.17
C THR A 24 29.69 1.45 -0.22
N ASN A 25 28.45 1.39 0.21
CA ASN A 25 27.73 2.44 0.96
C ASN A 25 27.70 3.81 0.25
N GLN A 26 27.91 3.83 -1.06
CA GLN A 26 27.86 5.07 -1.82
C GLN A 26 26.43 5.41 -2.22
N ALA A 27 26.01 6.63 -1.89
CA ALA A 27 24.74 7.19 -2.34
C ALA A 27 24.92 7.88 -3.70
N ARG A 28 23.92 7.76 -4.57
CA ARG A 28 23.84 8.45 -5.86
C ARG A 28 22.45 9.04 -6.03
N ASP A 29 22.38 10.31 -6.41
CA ASP A 29 21.16 10.91 -6.94
C ASP A 29 20.90 10.36 -8.35
N LEU A 30 19.75 9.73 -8.56
CA LEU A 30 19.32 9.16 -9.84
C LEU A 30 18.54 10.17 -10.69
N THR A 31 18.13 11.29 -10.09
CA THR A 31 17.32 12.34 -10.74
C THR A 31 17.90 13.74 -10.47
N PRO A 32 19.19 14.00 -10.81
CA PRO A 32 19.95 15.16 -10.36
C PRO A 32 19.61 16.45 -11.14
N MET A 33 18.32 16.66 -11.47
CA MET A 33 17.87 17.85 -12.19
C MET A 33 17.30 18.86 -11.21
N LYS A 34 17.78 20.09 -11.27
CA LYS A 34 17.36 21.16 -10.35
C LYS A 34 15.88 21.51 -10.49
N GLY A 35 15.20 21.60 -9.34
CA GLY A 35 13.80 22.02 -9.24
C GLY A 35 12.80 21.05 -9.89
N VAL A 36 13.15 19.77 -9.97
CA VAL A 36 12.24 18.70 -10.38
C VAL A 36 11.65 18.01 -9.17
N GLN A 37 10.49 17.41 -9.37
CA GLN A 37 9.94 16.42 -8.46
C GLN A 37 9.98 15.06 -9.14
N ALA A 38 10.65 14.11 -8.51
CA ALA A 38 10.73 12.74 -8.98
C ALA A 38 10.03 11.79 -8.01
N ARG A 39 9.52 10.68 -8.54
CA ARG A 39 8.88 9.63 -7.74
C ARG A 39 9.20 8.26 -8.33
N ILE A 40 9.30 7.26 -7.47
CA ILE A 40 9.40 5.87 -7.91
C ILE A 40 8.04 5.45 -8.49
N VAL A 41 8.04 4.98 -9.74
CA VAL A 41 6.85 4.41 -10.38
C VAL A 41 6.78 2.92 -10.11
N GLN A 42 7.87 2.18 -10.38
CA GLN A 42 7.93 0.75 -10.14
C GLN A 42 9.36 0.22 -10.11
N ALA A 43 9.63 -0.69 -9.17
CA ALA A 43 10.79 -1.58 -9.15
C ALA A 43 10.32 -3.02 -9.45
N SER A 44 11.23 -3.88 -9.91
CA SER A 44 10.91 -5.30 -10.15
C SER A 44 12.09 -6.21 -9.81
N PRO A 45 11.87 -7.31 -9.07
CA PRO A 45 12.89 -8.33 -8.86
C PRO A 45 13.41 -8.97 -10.14
N LYS A 46 12.62 -8.98 -11.20
CA LYS A 46 13.04 -9.48 -12.52
C LYS A 46 14.03 -8.55 -13.22
N LYS A 47 14.04 -7.27 -12.84
CA LYS A 47 14.92 -6.22 -13.38
C LYS A 47 15.69 -5.53 -12.26
N PRO A 48 16.57 -6.25 -11.52
CA PRO A 48 17.19 -5.76 -10.28
C PRO A 48 18.16 -4.59 -10.49
N LYS A 49 18.50 -4.27 -11.74
CA LYS A 49 19.37 -3.14 -12.11
C LYS A 49 18.61 -1.99 -12.76
N GLU A 50 17.30 -2.06 -12.82
CA GLU A 50 16.45 -1.07 -13.48
C GLU A 50 15.35 -0.58 -12.55
N LEU A 51 14.93 0.66 -12.75
CA LEU A 51 13.86 1.32 -12.00
C LEU A 51 13.03 2.17 -12.95
N LEU A 52 11.72 2.22 -12.78
CA LEU A 52 10.89 3.25 -13.40
C LEU A 52 10.70 4.41 -12.43
N VAL A 53 11.00 5.62 -12.90
CA VAL A 53 10.79 6.88 -12.17
C VAL A 53 9.93 7.83 -12.99
N GLY A 54 9.07 8.59 -12.33
CA GLY A 54 8.34 9.70 -12.91
C GLY A 54 9.06 10.99 -12.59
N ILE A 55 9.30 11.87 -13.57
CA ILE A 55 10.05 13.13 -13.41
C ILE A 55 9.29 14.25 -14.12
N ASN A 56 9.10 15.40 -13.45
CA ASN A 56 8.35 16.55 -13.98
C ASN A 56 9.27 17.66 -14.54
N ASP A 57 10.38 17.27 -15.15
CA ASP A 57 11.37 18.23 -15.71
C ASP A 57 10.85 18.99 -16.94
N ARG A 58 10.16 18.29 -17.85
CA ARG A 58 9.58 18.85 -19.07
C ARG A 58 8.36 19.73 -18.78
N ASP A 59 7.50 19.29 -17.87
CA ASP A 59 6.26 19.97 -17.50
C ASP A 59 6.00 19.77 -15.99
N LYS A 60 5.90 20.87 -15.24
CA LYS A 60 5.76 20.81 -13.78
C LYS A 60 4.48 20.10 -13.28
N LYS A 61 3.48 19.96 -14.16
CA LYS A 61 2.25 19.25 -13.83
C LYS A 61 2.33 17.74 -14.04
N TRP A 62 3.20 17.28 -14.96
CA TRP A 62 3.19 15.92 -15.44
C TRP A 62 4.55 15.25 -15.31
N HIS A 63 4.56 14.09 -14.68
CA HIS A 63 5.74 13.27 -14.52
C HIS A 63 5.89 12.33 -15.71
N ASP A 64 6.84 12.63 -16.59
CA ASP A 64 7.23 11.70 -17.66
C ASP A 64 7.91 10.48 -17.06
N VAL A 65 7.59 9.29 -17.58
CA VAL A 65 8.17 8.05 -17.05
C VAL A 65 9.51 7.77 -17.72
N HIS A 66 10.53 7.62 -16.90
CA HIS A 66 11.88 7.25 -17.32
C HIS A 66 12.29 5.91 -16.75
N ARG A 67 13.07 5.16 -17.50
CA ARG A 67 13.81 4.00 -17.03
C ARG A 67 15.19 4.46 -16.58
N VAL A 68 15.57 4.09 -15.37
CA VAL A 68 16.89 4.34 -14.78
C VAL A 68 17.67 3.05 -14.77
N ASP A 69 18.90 3.07 -15.28
CA ASP A 69 19.90 2.02 -15.03
C ASP A 69 20.61 2.34 -13.71
N LEU A 70 20.44 1.51 -12.70
CA LEU A 70 21.00 1.72 -11.35
C LEU A 70 22.53 1.65 -11.33
N THR A 71 23.15 0.97 -12.30
CA THR A 71 24.62 0.85 -12.40
C THR A 71 25.25 2.14 -12.92
N THR A 72 24.66 2.69 -14.00
CA THR A 72 25.23 3.87 -14.67
C THR A 72 24.58 5.19 -14.27
N GLY A 73 23.35 5.16 -13.74
CA GLY A 73 22.51 6.33 -13.51
C GLY A 73 21.84 6.87 -14.78
N LYS A 74 21.97 6.16 -15.91
CA LYS A 74 21.40 6.62 -17.19
C LYS A 74 19.88 6.61 -17.14
N LEU A 75 19.30 7.76 -17.49
CA LEU A 75 17.87 7.96 -17.70
C LEU A 75 17.49 7.76 -19.17
N THR A 76 16.41 7.02 -19.42
CA THR A 76 15.84 6.86 -20.75
C THR A 76 14.33 7.05 -20.65
N MET A 77 13.77 8.04 -21.33
CA MET A 77 12.32 8.27 -21.35
C MET A 77 11.62 7.08 -22.00
N VAL A 78 10.62 6.52 -21.33
CA VAL A 78 9.77 5.42 -21.84
C VAL A 78 8.34 5.84 -22.12
N GLU A 79 7.89 6.94 -21.49
CA GLU A 79 6.55 7.48 -21.70
C GLU A 79 6.55 9.00 -21.43
N LYS A 80 6.09 9.78 -22.43
CA LYS A 80 5.74 11.18 -22.25
C LYS A 80 4.36 11.26 -21.59
N ASN A 81 4.27 11.93 -20.46
CA ASN A 81 3.00 12.09 -19.78
C ASN A 81 2.21 13.29 -20.30
N GLU A 82 1.02 13.03 -20.82
CA GLU A 82 0.09 14.04 -21.36
C GLU A 82 -1.25 14.04 -20.60
N GLY A 83 -1.21 13.85 -19.27
CA GLY A 83 -2.42 13.95 -18.44
C GLY A 83 -2.72 12.75 -17.54
N LYS A 84 -1.79 11.83 -17.36
CA LYS A 84 -1.99 10.64 -16.53
C LYS A 84 -1.53 10.87 -15.10
N ALA A 85 -2.41 10.58 -14.15
CA ALA A 85 -2.16 10.75 -12.72
C ALA A 85 -1.20 9.67 -12.18
N SER A 86 -1.33 8.42 -12.68
CA SER A 86 -0.49 7.31 -12.26
C SER A 86 -0.34 6.25 -13.35
N TYR A 87 0.66 5.38 -13.17
CA TYR A 87 0.95 4.25 -14.05
C TYR A 87 1.12 2.98 -13.25
N LEU A 88 0.77 1.85 -13.85
CA LEU A 88 1.09 0.50 -13.36
C LEU A 88 1.86 -0.23 -14.45
N ALA A 89 3.05 -0.76 -14.10
CA ALA A 89 3.87 -1.59 -14.97
C ALA A 89 3.79 -3.07 -14.56
N ASP A 90 4.20 -3.96 -15.44
CA ASP A 90 4.37 -5.37 -15.14
C ASP A 90 5.78 -5.69 -14.60
N GLY A 91 6.05 -6.96 -14.33
CA GLY A 91 7.35 -7.42 -13.83
C GLY A 91 8.54 -7.17 -14.78
N GLU A 92 8.30 -6.92 -16.05
CA GLU A 92 9.32 -6.53 -17.04
C GLU A 92 9.50 -5.02 -17.15
N LEU A 93 8.87 -4.26 -16.23
CA LEU A 93 8.82 -2.79 -16.21
C LEU A 93 8.22 -2.20 -17.50
N ALA A 94 7.30 -2.93 -18.15
CA ALA A 94 6.50 -2.40 -19.23
C ALA A 94 5.21 -1.79 -18.69
N LEU A 95 4.92 -0.54 -19.06
CA LEU A 95 3.69 0.15 -18.65
C LEU A 95 2.47 -0.58 -19.24
N ARG A 96 1.50 -0.93 -18.38
CA ARG A 96 0.32 -1.71 -18.76
C ARG A 96 -1.00 -0.97 -18.54
N PHE A 97 -1.09 -0.24 -17.43
CA PHE A 97 -2.26 0.56 -17.08
C PHE A 97 -1.86 1.96 -16.65
N ALA A 98 -2.80 2.90 -16.79
CA ALA A 98 -2.68 4.25 -16.28
C ALA A 98 -4.04 4.76 -15.81
N LEU A 99 -4.04 5.70 -14.86
CA LEU A 99 -5.20 6.48 -14.48
C LEU A 99 -5.09 7.89 -15.07
N GLU A 100 -6.13 8.34 -15.72
CA GLU A 100 -6.25 9.70 -16.27
C GLU A 100 -7.45 10.39 -15.65
N SER A 101 -7.28 11.63 -15.20
CA SER A 101 -8.39 12.41 -14.63
C SER A 101 -9.50 12.60 -15.66
N ALA A 102 -10.72 12.31 -15.27
CA ALA A 102 -11.90 12.49 -16.12
C ALA A 102 -12.60 13.81 -15.83
N LYS A 103 -13.35 14.31 -16.82
CA LYS A 103 -14.25 15.46 -16.59
C LYS A 103 -15.28 15.07 -15.53
N GLY A 104 -15.43 15.90 -14.49
CA GLY A 104 -16.31 15.60 -13.35
C GLY A 104 -15.61 14.99 -12.12
N GLY A 105 -14.26 14.87 -12.13
CA GLY A 105 -13.46 14.53 -10.96
C GLY A 105 -13.18 13.04 -10.74
N GLY A 106 -13.73 12.15 -11.56
CA GLY A 106 -13.41 10.72 -11.54
C GLY A 106 -12.13 10.40 -12.31
N TYR A 107 -11.89 9.09 -12.57
CA TYR A 107 -10.78 8.62 -13.40
C TYR A 107 -11.25 7.76 -14.56
N SER A 108 -10.52 7.85 -15.67
CA SER A 108 -10.51 6.83 -16.72
C SER A 108 -9.31 5.92 -16.48
N MET A 109 -9.57 4.62 -16.26
CA MET A 109 -8.51 3.60 -16.30
C MET A 109 -8.23 3.30 -17.76
N LEU A 110 -6.97 3.41 -18.14
CA LEU A 110 -6.48 3.17 -19.50
C LEU A 110 -5.61 1.92 -19.51
N GLN A 111 -5.71 1.11 -20.57
CA GLN A 111 -4.83 -0.03 -20.85
C GLN A 111 -3.93 0.28 -22.03
N LYS A 112 -2.63 -0.02 -21.91
CA LYS A 112 -1.67 0.17 -23.01
C LYS A 112 -1.78 -0.97 -24.00
N GLN A 113 -1.98 -0.62 -25.29
CA GLN A 113 -1.98 -1.55 -26.41
C GLN A 113 -1.03 -1.02 -27.50
N GLY A 114 0.13 -1.63 -27.59
CA GLY A 114 1.23 -1.11 -28.42
C GLY A 114 1.65 0.29 -27.92
N LYS A 115 1.54 1.28 -28.80
CA LYS A 115 1.87 2.69 -28.47
C LYS A 115 0.66 3.50 -27.98
N ARG A 116 -0.56 2.94 -27.98
CA ARG A 116 -1.80 3.67 -27.64
C ARG A 116 -2.31 3.30 -26.26
N TRP A 117 -2.93 4.29 -25.61
CA TRP A 117 -3.70 4.11 -24.39
C TRP A 117 -5.18 4.05 -24.77
N LEU A 118 -5.84 2.95 -24.43
CA LEU A 118 -7.27 2.74 -24.71
C LEU A 118 -8.03 2.68 -23.38
N LYS A 119 -9.22 3.28 -23.35
CA LYS A 119 -10.07 3.24 -22.17
C LYS A 119 -10.44 1.80 -21.83
N TYR A 120 -10.15 1.42 -20.58
CA TYR A 120 -10.44 0.11 -20.04
C TYR A 120 -11.68 0.11 -19.14
N ALA A 121 -11.74 1.07 -18.18
CA ALA A 121 -12.85 1.26 -17.26
C ALA A 121 -13.02 2.73 -16.89
N SER A 122 -14.18 3.07 -16.32
CA SER A 122 -14.43 4.38 -15.70
C SER A 122 -14.54 4.19 -14.19
N ILE A 123 -13.98 5.13 -13.45
CA ILE A 123 -14.09 5.23 -11.99
C ILE A 123 -14.80 6.54 -11.70
N PRO A 124 -16.07 6.52 -11.26
CA PRO A 124 -16.81 7.70 -10.86
C PRO A 124 -16.11 8.46 -9.73
N PHE A 125 -16.45 9.72 -9.54
CA PHE A 125 -15.81 10.57 -8.51
C PHE A 125 -15.97 9.99 -7.09
N GLU A 126 -17.15 9.53 -6.76
CA GLU A 126 -17.50 8.91 -5.48
C GLU A 126 -16.68 7.68 -5.17
N ASP A 127 -16.21 6.95 -6.19
CA ASP A 127 -15.45 5.71 -6.05
C ASP A 127 -13.92 5.91 -6.07
N THR A 128 -13.44 7.14 -6.29
CA THR A 128 -11.99 7.41 -6.49
C THR A 128 -11.13 7.11 -5.27
N ARG A 129 -11.68 7.19 -4.07
CA ARG A 129 -10.96 6.93 -2.82
C ARG A 129 -10.75 5.43 -2.57
N ASN A 130 -11.70 4.60 -3.00
CA ASN A 130 -11.78 3.18 -2.66
C ASN A 130 -11.52 2.27 -3.87
N THR A 131 -11.25 2.86 -5.06
CA THR A 131 -10.90 2.12 -6.27
C THR A 131 -9.44 2.39 -6.65
N ASN A 132 -8.58 1.39 -6.51
CA ASN A 132 -7.14 1.51 -6.70
C ASN A 132 -6.56 0.32 -7.48
N LEU A 133 -5.65 0.62 -8.40
CA LEU A 133 -4.81 -0.41 -9.02
C LEU A 133 -3.83 -0.94 -7.98
N VAL A 134 -3.91 -2.23 -7.65
CA VAL A 134 -3.01 -2.86 -6.68
C VAL A 134 -1.74 -3.34 -7.38
N THR A 135 -1.86 -4.30 -8.29
CA THR A 135 -0.72 -4.88 -9.01
C THR A 135 -1.16 -5.72 -10.20
N LEU A 136 -0.19 -6.09 -11.03
CA LEU A 136 -0.30 -7.20 -11.97
C LEU A 136 0.42 -8.42 -11.41
N ASP A 137 -0.08 -9.63 -11.70
CA ASP A 137 0.70 -10.82 -11.43
C ASP A 137 2.01 -10.81 -12.24
N SER A 138 2.99 -11.61 -11.84
CA SER A 138 4.32 -11.62 -12.48
C SER A 138 4.30 -12.03 -13.95
N SER A 139 3.22 -12.64 -14.45
CA SER A 139 3.02 -12.98 -15.87
C SER A 139 2.34 -11.85 -16.66
N GLY A 140 1.79 -10.84 -15.99
CA GLY A 140 1.02 -9.75 -16.60
C GLY A 140 -0.34 -10.19 -17.16
N LYS A 141 -0.85 -11.36 -16.75
CA LYS A 141 -2.13 -11.92 -17.22
C LYS A 141 -3.29 -11.67 -16.27
N GLU A 142 -3.00 -11.31 -15.02
CA GLU A 142 -4.00 -11.01 -14.00
C GLU A 142 -3.77 -9.60 -13.47
N LEU A 143 -4.81 -8.78 -13.46
CA LEU A 143 -4.84 -7.49 -12.77
C LEU A 143 -5.55 -7.68 -11.44
N TYR A 144 -4.97 -7.11 -10.37
CA TYR A 144 -5.59 -7.01 -9.06
C TYR A 144 -5.85 -5.54 -8.72
N TRP A 145 -7.06 -5.26 -8.31
CA TRP A 145 -7.48 -3.93 -7.90
C TRP A 145 -8.50 -3.99 -6.77
N THR A 146 -8.55 -2.96 -5.95
CA THR A 146 -9.70 -2.74 -5.07
C THR A 146 -10.70 -1.87 -5.81
N THR A 147 -11.99 -2.12 -5.65
CA THR A 147 -13.03 -1.32 -6.33
C THR A 147 -14.34 -1.29 -5.55
N SER A 148 -14.92 -0.09 -5.45
CA SER A 148 -16.28 0.16 -4.95
C SER A 148 -17.27 0.47 -6.08
N VAL A 149 -16.84 0.47 -7.34
CA VAL A 149 -17.71 0.83 -8.47
C VAL A 149 -18.94 -0.09 -8.52
N GLY A 150 -20.11 0.54 -8.37
CA GLY A 150 -21.40 -0.15 -8.31
C GLY A 150 -21.66 -0.92 -7.01
N ARG A 151 -20.96 -0.58 -5.92
CA ARG A 151 -21.05 -1.23 -4.59
C ARG A 151 -21.04 -0.19 -3.48
N ASP A 152 -21.56 -0.54 -2.33
CA ASP A 152 -21.43 0.28 -1.11
C ASP A 152 -20.00 0.25 -0.54
N LYS A 153 -19.35 -0.91 -0.58
CA LYS A 153 -17.98 -1.12 -0.06
C LYS A 153 -17.06 -1.68 -1.12
N SER A 154 -15.78 -1.32 -1.04
CA SER A 154 -14.78 -1.86 -1.94
C SER A 154 -14.48 -3.33 -1.65
N VAL A 155 -14.18 -4.04 -2.71
CA VAL A 155 -13.75 -5.44 -2.70
C VAL A 155 -12.40 -5.55 -3.38
N LEU A 156 -11.64 -6.61 -3.09
CA LEU A 156 -10.48 -6.99 -3.90
C LEU A 156 -10.94 -7.89 -5.04
N GLU A 157 -10.71 -7.45 -6.27
CA GLU A 157 -10.99 -8.23 -7.47
C GLU A 157 -9.73 -8.67 -8.21
N ARG A 158 -9.77 -9.88 -8.74
CA ARG A 158 -8.88 -10.37 -9.79
C ARG A 158 -9.58 -10.23 -11.14
N VAL A 159 -8.88 -9.68 -12.11
CA VAL A 159 -9.35 -9.57 -13.50
C VAL A 159 -8.40 -10.32 -14.42
N GLU A 160 -8.90 -11.33 -15.13
CA GLU A 160 -8.13 -12.06 -16.14
C GLU A 160 -7.99 -11.22 -17.41
N LEU A 161 -6.75 -11.10 -17.92
CA LEU A 161 -6.44 -10.32 -19.10
C LEU A 161 -6.12 -11.25 -20.29
N PRO A 162 -6.63 -10.96 -21.49
CA PRO A 162 -7.43 -9.80 -21.90
C PRO A 162 -8.95 -9.99 -21.70
N GLY A 163 -9.42 -11.15 -21.27
CA GLY A 163 -10.82 -11.58 -21.26
C GLY A 163 -11.75 -10.80 -20.32
N LYS A 164 -11.23 -9.98 -19.40
CA LYS A 164 -11.97 -9.19 -18.43
C LYS A 164 -12.90 -10.01 -17.50
N LYS A 165 -12.67 -11.31 -17.35
CA LYS A 165 -13.38 -12.11 -16.36
C LYS A 165 -12.94 -11.70 -14.97
N THR A 166 -13.89 -11.32 -14.11
CA THR A 166 -13.64 -10.88 -12.74
C THR A 166 -13.94 -11.98 -11.74
N THR A 167 -13.23 -11.96 -10.63
CA THR A 167 -13.45 -12.82 -9.46
C THR A 167 -13.17 -12.00 -8.22
N ILE A 168 -14.12 -11.93 -7.29
CA ILE A 168 -13.91 -11.33 -5.97
C ILE A 168 -13.05 -12.28 -5.16
N LEU A 169 -11.93 -11.77 -4.63
CA LEU A 169 -10.99 -12.51 -3.78
C LEU A 169 -11.21 -12.22 -2.30
N ALA A 170 -11.63 -11.01 -1.96
CA ALA A 170 -11.95 -10.61 -0.60
C ALA A 170 -12.98 -9.49 -0.60
N GLU A 171 -13.90 -9.53 0.36
CA GLU A 171 -14.90 -8.53 0.65
C GLU A 171 -15.22 -8.51 2.16
N SER A 172 -15.78 -7.43 2.65
CA SER A 172 -16.26 -7.30 4.02
C SER A 172 -17.65 -6.67 4.04
N ALA A 173 -18.54 -7.21 4.86
CA ALA A 173 -19.86 -6.63 5.08
C ALA A 173 -19.80 -5.34 5.91
N LYS A 174 -18.68 -5.11 6.64
CA LYS A 174 -18.56 -4.03 7.61
C LYS A 174 -17.82 -2.79 7.06
N ALA A 175 -16.81 -2.99 6.23
CA ALA A 175 -15.88 -1.92 5.81
C ALA A 175 -15.28 -2.20 4.43
N ASP A 176 -14.65 -1.18 3.85
CA ASP A 176 -13.89 -1.31 2.61
C ASP A 176 -12.68 -2.24 2.77
N VAL A 177 -12.32 -2.95 1.70
CA VAL A 177 -11.02 -3.59 1.59
C VAL A 177 -9.98 -2.51 1.30
N LEU A 178 -9.04 -2.32 2.22
CA LEU A 178 -8.03 -1.25 2.17
C LEU A 178 -6.63 -1.77 1.84
N GLY A 179 -6.18 -2.80 2.54
CA GLY A 179 -4.84 -3.35 2.40
C GLY A 179 -4.82 -4.66 1.62
N VAL A 180 -3.77 -4.87 0.84
CA VAL A 180 -3.55 -6.13 0.11
C VAL A 180 -2.11 -6.58 0.30
N PHE A 181 -1.94 -7.75 0.91
CA PHE A 181 -0.64 -8.41 1.04
C PHE A 181 -0.43 -9.37 -0.12
N THR A 182 0.66 -9.18 -0.87
CA THR A 182 0.96 -9.95 -2.07
C THR A 182 2.22 -10.80 -1.90
N HIS A 183 2.35 -11.86 -2.68
CA HIS A 183 3.57 -12.66 -2.75
C HIS A 183 4.71 -11.88 -3.42
N PRO A 184 5.95 -11.89 -2.90
CA PRO A 184 7.05 -11.02 -3.35
C PRO A 184 7.50 -11.24 -4.80
N LEU A 185 7.33 -12.46 -5.32
CA LEU A 185 7.75 -12.80 -6.69
C LEU A 185 6.59 -12.94 -7.67
N THR A 186 5.47 -13.53 -7.24
CA THR A 186 4.32 -13.75 -8.14
C THR A 186 3.38 -12.56 -8.18
N HIS A 187 3.45 -11.66 -7.18
CA HIS A 187 2.57 -10.53 -6.94
C HIS A 187 1.10 -10.89 -6.73
N LYS A 188 0.79 -12.19 -6.59
CA LYS A 188 -0.58 -12.63 -6.29
C LYS A 188 -0.99 -12.24 -4.88
N PRO A 189 -2.21 -11.73 -4.67
CA PRO A 189 -2.75 -11.46 -3.35
C PRO A 189 -2.76 -12.73 -2.48
N ARG A 190 -2.31 -12.59 -1.24
CA ARG A 190 -2.28 -13.65 -0.24
C ARG A 190 -3.23 -13.37 0.92
N ALA A 191 -3.42 -12.09 1.25
CA ALA A 191 -4.40 -11.64 2.21
C ALA A 191 -4.87 -10.24 1.84
N ALA A 192 -6.05 -9.88 2.32
CA ALA A 192 -6.60 -8.53 2.23
C ALA A 192 -7.10 -8.08 3.61
N SER A 193 -7.00 -6.80 3.93
CA SER A 193 -7.48 -6.25 5.18
C SER A 193 -8.63 -5.30 4.98
N SER A 194 -9.54 -5.30 5.96
CA SER A 194 -10.59 -4.31 6.15
C SER A 194 -10.54 -3.79 7.58
N GLU A 195 -11.04 -2.57 7.83
CA GLU A 195 -11.03 -1.97 9.14
C GLU A 195 -12.35 -1.23 9.40
N GLN A 196 -13.06 -1.63 10.46
CA GLN A 196 -14.20 -0.87 10.98
C GLN A 196 -13.84 -0.24 12.34
N LEU A 197 -13.53 -1.07 13.33
CA LEU A 197 -13.03 -0.66 14.65
C LEU A 197 -11.61 -1.16 14.91
N ARG A 198 -11.29 -2.31 14.32
CA ARG A 198 -9.98 -2.96 14.33
C ARG A 198 -9.72 -3.52 12.94
N GLN A 199 -8.45 -3.70 12.63
CA GLN A 199 -8.06 -4.37 11.39
C GLN A 199 -8.43 -5.86 11.43
N GLU A 200 -9.08 -6.33 10.37
CA GLU A 200 -9.43 -7.73 10.17
C GLU A 200 -8.76 -8.23 8.87
N TRP A 201 -8.06 -9.37 8.92
CA TRP A 201 -7.41 -9.98 7.77
C TRP A 201 -8.24 -11.11 7.17
N THR A 202 -8.52 -11.04 5.88
CA THR A 202 -9.05 -12.15 5.08
C THR A 202 -7.90 -12.86 4.38
N VAL A 203 -7.55 -14.07 4.83
CA VAL A 203 -6.50 -14.88 4.20
C VAL A 203 -7.02 -15.52 2.92
N ILE A 204 -6.34 -15.25 1.80
CA ILE A 204 -6.67 -15.75 0.45
C ILE A 204 -5.81 -16.97 0.11
N ASP A 205 -4.52 -16.90 0.44
CA ASP A 205 -3.57 -18.00 0.25
C ASP A 205 -3.41 -18.79 1.56
N PRO A 206 -3.90 -20.05 1.64
CA PRO A 206 -3.81 -20.86 2.86
C PRO A 206 -2.38 -21.08 3.37
N SER A 207 -1.36 -20.92 2.51
CA SER A 207 0.04 -21.13 2.89
C SER A 207 0.57 -20.14 3.92
N ILE A 208 -0.12 -19.01 4.13
CA ILE A 208 0.25 -18.00 5.15
C ILE A 208 -0.64 -18.02 6.38
N LYS A 209 -1.72 -18.82 6.38
CA LYS A 209 -2.67 -18.79 7.50
C LYS A 209 -2.02 -19.01 8.86
N ALA A 210 -1.17 -20.04 8.98
CA ALA A 210 -0.48 -20.32 10.23
C ALA A 210 0.53 -19.23 10.64
N ASP A 211 1.01 -18.40 9.69
CA ASP A 211 1.84 -17.25 10.01
C ASP A 211 0.96 -16.12 10.57
N PHE A 212 -0.18 -15.83 9.93
CA PHE A 212 -1.09 -14.79 10.35
C PHE A 212 -1.70 -15.10 11.72
N ASP A 213 -2.14 -16.35 11.95
CA ASP A 213 -2.65 -16.78 13.26
C ASP A 213 -1.60 -16.59 14.37
N ALA A 214 -0.33 -16.94 14.11
CA ALA A 214 0.74 -16.75 15.08
C ALA A 214 1.13 -15.28 15.29
N LEU A 215 0.98 -14.42 14.27
CA LEU A 215 1.27 -13.00 14.38
C LEU A 215 0.26 -12.26 15.26
N GLU A 216 -0.99 -12.72 15.39
CA GLU A 216 -1.97 -12.15 16.30
C GLU A 216 -1.52 -12.19 17.76
N ASP A 217 -0.68 -13.17 18.14
CA ASP A 217 -0.21 -13.39 19.51
C ASP A 217 1.18 -12.80 19.80
N VAL A 218 1.90 -12.25 18.80
CA VAL A 218 3.27 -11.72 18.99
C VAL A 218 3.30 -10.46 19.83
N ALA A 219 2.40 -9.53 19.58
CA ALA A 219 2.31 -8.27 20.32
C ALA A 219 0.88 -7.73 20.27
N PRO A 220 0.45 -6.93 21.28
CA PRO A 220 -0.85 -6.29 21.22
C PRO A 220 -0.91 -5.26 20.08
N GLY A 221 -2.10 -4.99 19.56
CA GLY A 221 -2.35 -4.04 18.49
C GLY A 221 -2.68 -4.70 17.16
N ASP A 222 -2.79 -3.89 16.11
CA ASP A 222 -3.03 -4.35 14.76
C ASP A 222 -1.70 -4.57 14.06
N PHE A 223 -1.51 -5.72 13.43
CA PHE A 223 -0.27 -6.02 12.73
C PHE A 223 -0.37 -5.78 11.23
N GLN A 224 0.73 -5.36 10.63
CA GLN A 224 0.87 -5.22 9.19
C GLN A 224 2.22 -5.76 8.74
N VAL A 225 2.23 -6.62 7.71
CA VAL A 225 3.47 -7.04 7.05
C VAL A 225 3.92 -5.91 6.12
N THR A 226 4.96 -5.18 6.52
CA THR A 226 5.46 -4.01 5.79
C THR A 226 6.52 -4.33 4.76
N SER A 227 7.22 -5.46 4.92
CA SER A 227 8.25 -5.92 4.00
C SER A 227 8.41 -7.44 4.09
N GLN A 228 8.92 -8.02 3.02
CA GLN A 228 9.20 -9.46 2.94
C GLN A 228 10.45 -9.71 2.09
N SER A 229 11.23 -10.74 2.46
CA SER A 229 12.35 -11.20 1.65
C SER A 229 11.86 -11.88 0.37
N LEU A 230 12.67 -11.85 -0.70
CA LEU A 230 12.27 -12.45 -1.99
C LEU A 230 12.08 -13.97 -1.91
N ASP A 231 12.78 -14.64 -0.99
CA ASP A 231 12.60 -16.07 -0.69
C ASP A 231 11.37 -16.34 0.19
N ASP A 232 10.65 -15.28 0.58
CA ASP A 232 9.46 -15.34 1.43
C ASP A 232 9.67 -16.00 2.80
N GLN A 233 10.92 -16.08 3.30
CA GLN A 233 11.22 -16.70 4.58
C GLN A 233 11.19 -15.72 5.75
N ARG A 234 11.34 -14.43 5.49
CA ARG A 234 11.41 -13.38 6.53
C ARG A 234 10.50 -12.24 6.19
N TRP A 235 9.72 -11.80 7.20
CA TRP A 235 8.87 -10.64 7.08
C TRP A 235 9.23 -9.59 8.11
N ILE A 236 9.10 -8.32 7.76
CA ILE A 236 9.06 -7.22 8.73
C ILE A 236 7.60 -6.95 9.03
N VAL A 237 7.26 -7.03 10.30
CA VAL A 237 5.88 -6.85 10.79
C VAL A 237 5.84 -5.67 11.74
N ALA A 238 5.01 -4.68 11.42
CA ALA A 238 4.72 -3.55 12.28
C ALA A 238 3.49 -3.84 13.13
N TYR A 239 3.54 -3.46 14.41
CA TYR A 239 2.39 -3.49 15.32
C TYR A 239 2.05 -2.06 15.74
N SER A 240 0.83 -1.65 15.42
CA SER A 240 0.29 -0.35 15.81
C SER A 240 -0.65 -0.51 17.00
N LEU A 241 -0.45 0.34 18.01
CA LEU A 241 -1.22 0.31 19.24
C LEU A 241 -1.43 1.75 19.74
N ASP A 242 -2.57 2.01 20.33
CA ASP A 242 -2.93 3.30 20.93
C ASP A 242 -2.05 3.71 22.12
N THR A 243 -1.52 2.72 22.85
CA THR A 243 -0.76 2.93 24.10
C THR A 243 0.76 2.82 23.96
N SER A 244 1.27 2.69 22.74
CA SER A 244 2.72 2.69 22.47
C SER A 244 3.02 3.18 21.05
N ALA A 245 4.27 3.55 20.79
CA ALA A 245 4.73 3.74 19.41
C ALA A 245 4.72 2.42 18.65
N THR A 246 4.68 2.53 17.32
CA THR A 246 4.78 1.37 16.41
C THR A 246 6.05 0.58 16.68
N ARG A 247 5.93 -0.72 16.81
CA ARG A 247 7.05 -1.65 17.00
C ARG A 247 7.22 -2.55 15.80
N TYR A 248 8.45 -2.72 15.35
CA TYR A 248 8.79 -3.53 14.20
C TYR A 248 9.46 -4.82 14.63
N TYR A 249 8.99 -5.95 14.11
CA TYR A 249 9.51 -7.28 14.38
C TYR A 249 9.97 -7.94 13.10
N LEU A 250 11.07 -8.71 13.20
CA LEU A 250 11.44 -9.70 12.18
C LEU A 250 10.71 -11.01 12.50
N TRP A 251 9.86 -11.43 11.60
CA TRP A 251 9.19 -12.72 11.63
C TRP A 251 9.98 -13.73 10.80
N ASP A 252 10.44 -14.82 11.42
CA ASP A 252 11.03 -15.99 10.76
C ASP A 252 9.91 -17.02 10.55
N ARG A 253 9.50 -17.19 9.30
CA ARG A 253 8.37 -18.07 8.95
C ARG A 253 8.64 -19.54 9.24
N LYS A 254 9.89 -19.98 9.02
CA LYS A 254 10.29 -21.38 9.27
C LYS A 254 10.33 -21.69 10.77
N ALA A 255 10.89 -20.80 11.56
CA ALA A 255 10.99 -20.96 13.00
C ALA A 255 9.71 -20.58 13.75
N LYS A 256 8.74 -19.93 13.08
CA LYS A 256 7.53 -19.31 13.69
C LYS A 256 7.89 -18.44 14.88
N ARG A 257 8.86 -17.55 14.69
CA ARG A 257 9.46 -16.73 15.75
C ARG A 257 9.54 -15.27 15.34
N ALA A 258 9.09 -14.40 16.24
CA ALA A 258 9.26 -12.96 16.10
C ALA A 258 10.47 -12.48 16.94
N ARG A 259 11.24 -11.55 16.42
CA ARG A 259 12.30 -10.82 17.11
C ARG A 259 12.09 -9.34 16.96
N LEU A 260 11.97 -8.61 18.07
CA LEU A 260 11.88 -7.14 18.04
C LEU A 260 13.11 -6.56 17.34
N LEU A 261 12.88 -5.70 16.34
CA LEU A 261 13.94 -4.99 15.62
C LEU A 261 14.13 -3.59 16.18
N MET A 262 13.04 -2.83 16.26
CA MET A 262 13.08 -1.44 16.73
C MET A 262 11.70 -0.98 17.20
N ASN A 263 11.70 0.09 17.96
CA ASN A 263 10.57 0.93 18.30
C ASN A 263 10.71 2.23 17.49
N GLU A 264 9.65 2.69 16.85
CA GLU A 264 9.68 3.90 16.03
C GLU A 264 10.01 5.16 16.84
N ARG A 265 9.52 5.21 18.08
CA ARG A 265 9.70 6.35 19.01
C ARG A 265 9.98 5.86 20.42
N PRO A 266 11.19 5.38 20.72
CA PRO A 266 11.52 4.83 22.03
C PRO A 266 11.38 5.87 23.18
N GLU A 267 11.46 7.15 22.87
CA GLU A 267 11.23 8.23 23.83
C GLU A 267 9.81 8.26 24.42
N LEU A 268 8.82 7.63 23.75
CA LEU A 268 7.47 7.50 24.25
C LEU A 268 7.31 6.40 25.30
N ASP A 269 8.23 5.45 25.41
CA ASP A 269 8.14 4.33 26.37
C ASP A 269 8.14 4.80 27.84
N LYS A 270 8.64 6.01 28.10
CA LYS A 270 8.61 6.62 29.46
C LYS A 270 7.24 7.19 29.84
N TYR A 271 6.34 7.34 28.89
CA TYR A 271 4.99 7.86 29.12
C TYR A 271 3.98 6.73 29.14
N GLN A 272 3.00 6.85 29.98
CA GLN A 272 1.85 5.96 29.98
C GLN A 272 0.73 6.62 29.17
N LEU A 273 0.55 6.19 27.94
CA LEU A 273 -0.46 6.72 27.04
C LEU A 273 -1.86 6.21 27.42
N ALA A 274 -2.88 7.01 27.14
CA ALA A 274 -4.27 6.65 27.39
C ALA A 274 -4.79 5.67 26.36
N LYS A 275 -5.57 4.68 26.80
CA LYS A 275 -6.19 3.69 25.93
C LYS A 275 -7.37 4.29 25.14
N MET A 276 -7.48 3.95 23.87
CA MET A 276 -8.67 4.20 23.06
C MET A 276 -9.68 3.06 23.21
N HIS A 277 -10.95 3.44 23.34
CA HIS A 277 -12.09 2.52 23.42
C HIS A 277 -12.89 2.62 22.13
N PRO A 278 -12.89 1.57 21.28
CA PRO A 278 -13.70 1.58 20.06
C PRO A 278 -15.18 1.44 20.40
N ALA A 279 -16.05 2.18 19.70
CA ALA A 279 -17.49 2.13 19.85
C ALA A 279 -18.18 2.37 18.49
N LEU A 280 -19.32 1.74 18.28
CA LEU A 280 -20.24 2.08 17.20
C LEU A 280 -21.35 2.97 17.75
N ILE A 281 -21.45 4.19 17.25
CA ILE A 281 -22.48 5.15 17.65
C ILE A 281 -23.54 5.15 16.56
N ALA A 282 -24.80 4.90 16.94
CA ALA A 282 -25.91 5.01 16.00
C ALA A 282 -26.19 6.49 15.68
N ALA A 283 -26.11 6.85 14.41
CA ALA A 283 -26.48 8.16 13.91
C ALA A 283 -28.01 8.28 13.78
N ARG A 284 -28.53 9.51 13.66
CA ARG A 284 -29.97 9.80 13.60
C ARG A 284 -30.62 9.23 12.33
N ASP A 285 -29.85 9.03 11.27
CA ASP A 285 -30.27 8.44 9.99
C ASP A 285 -30.11 6.92 9.95
N GLY A 286 -29.70 6.30 11.08
CA GLY A 286 -29.51 4.86 11.21
C GLY A 286 -28.14 4.35 10.79
N LEU A 287 -27.22 5.23 10.35
CA LEU A 287 -25.84 4.82 10.04
C LEU A 287 -25.07 4.52 11.33
N ALA A 288 -24.20 3.52 11.26
CA ALA A 288 -23.25 3.23 12.32
C ALA A 288 -21.99 4.06 12.13
N LEU A 289 -21.63 4.87 13.14
CA LEU A 289 -20.43 5.70 13.14
C LEU A 289 -19.32 5.00 13.94
N PRO A 290 -18.30 4.44 13.29
CA PRO A 290 -17.10 3.96 13.98
C PRO A 290 -16.44 5.12 14.71
N SER A 291 -16.26 4.98 16.01
CA SER A 291 -15.78 6.05 16.90
C SER A 291 -14.76 5.49 17.89
N TYR A 292 -13.85 6.33 18.33
CA TYR A 292 -12.85 5.98 19.35
C TYR A 292 -12.90 7.01 20.48
N LEU A 293 -13.09 6.53 21.70
CA LEU A 293 -13.11 7.36 22.89
C LEU A 293 -11.80 7.20 23.66
N THR A 294 -11.07 8.29 23.82
CA THR A 294 -9.90 8.35 24.69
C THR A 294 -10.24 9.13 25.95
N LEU A 295 -10.09 8.52 27.10
CA LEU A 295 -10.34 9.14 28.40
C LEU A 295 -9.03 9.44 29.12
N PRO A 296 -8.99 10.50 29.96
CA PRO A 296 -7.89 10.71 30.91
C PRO A 296 -7.70 9.44 31.77
N ARG A 297 -6.46 9.08 32.05
CA ARG A 297 -6.10 7.81 32.73
C ARG A 297 -6.79 7.62 34.10
N GLU A 298 -7.11 8.69 34.77
CA GLU A 298 -7.81 8.70 36.07
C GLU A 298 -9.30 8.32 35.95
N ARG A 299 -9.83 8.32 34.72
CA ARG A 299 -11.20 7.91 34.41
C ARG A 299 -11.18 6.68 33.46
N SER A 300 -11.14 5.49 34.03
CA SER A 300 -11.47 4.28 33.25
C SER A 300 -12.98 4.14 33.19
N LEU A 301 -13.52 3.74 32.02
CA LEU A 301 -14.91 3.27 31.93
C LEU A 301 -15.06 2.05 32.85
N ASP A 302 -15.98 2.10 33.79
CA ASP A 302 -16.31 0.93 34.61
C ASP A 302 -17.05 -0.14 33.78
N ALA A 303 -17.26 -1.32 34.36
CA ALA A 303 -17.87 -2.44 33.63
C ALA A 303 -19.33 -2.17 33.24
N SER A 304 -20.06 -1.31 33.98
CA SER A 304 -21.45 -0.96 33.69
C SER A 304 -21.56 0.00 32.51
N GLU A 305 -20.65 0.96 32.40
CA GLU A 305 -20.57 1.89 31.26
C GLU A 305 -20.17 1.20 29.96
N ARG A 306 -19.46 0.05 30.04
CA ARG A 306 -19.12 -0.78 28.86
C ARG A 306 -20.33 -1.59 28.36
N ALA A 307 -21.16 -2.09 29.24
CA ALA A 307 -22.32 -2.92 28.91
C ALA A 307 -23.44 -2.12 28.22
N ASP A 308 -23.63 -0.86 28.61
CA ASP A 308 -24.71 0.01 28.10
C ASP A 308 -24.47 0.48 26.65
N LYS A 309 -23.25 0.33 26.11
CA LYS A 309 -22.85 0.79 24.76
C LYS A 309 -22.70 -0.34 23.74
N THR A 310 -22.92 -1.61 24.14
CA THR A 310 -22.84 -2.79 23.27
C THR A 310 -24.18 -3.49 23.04
N SER A 311 -25.28 -2.96 23.60
CA SER A 311 -26.63 -3.44 23.29
C SER A 311 -27.18 -2.76 22.04
N PRO A 312 -27.80 -3.54 21.11
CA PRO A 312 -28.26 -3.06 19.82
C PRO A 312 -29.39 -2.02 19.89
#